data_bcf266de06c1409d2ec463efb6b71bac
#
_entry.id   bcf266de06c1409d2ec463efb6b71bac
#
_cell.length_a   1.000
_cell.length_b   1.000
_cell.length_c   1.000
_cell.angle_alpha   90.00
_cell.angle_beta   90.00
_cell.angle_gamma   90.00
#
_symmetry.space_group_name_H-M   'P 1'
#
loop_
_entity.id
_entity.type
_entity.pdbx_description
1 polymer ?
#
loop_
_entity_poly.entity_id
_entity_poly.type
_entity_poly.pdbx_seq_one_letter_code
_entity_poly.pdbx_strand_id
1 'polypeptide(L)'
;KLSITATIDNDKTLLTNFIESNNISEFYIMKGEKFDVNKKGVWLDNFYAEKNKLKIGDEITIKYDGYTFKEKIVGLINVPDHVYDVKDESELYPDHGEFGFAYLSSNELASYIKNKAMDRLGVSEDTLEKMNFNYKDELVFNYVMVDVDKKKNTSSVKDEIEKKVENAKAIIKIEDSSSYKQYQGEIDEGKTYIGVFSGLFIFIAMLSVITTMTRVVKNQRTQIGTLKALGFKDYKIFLHYMSYGFYISLIASICGIIAGYYGIGNVFINLEMSFFEIPNGSPSLELASFICAIAVVLAVVLVSFLACLRQLNQTPAETLRKDSPKVKTSSISLTTKGIFKKLKFSSKWNLRDMFRNKIRTITGIVGITGCCML
;
A
#
# COMPACT_ATOMS: atom_id res chain seq x y z
N LYS A 1 -7.47 -30.03 7.50
CA LYS A 1 -6.84 -29.59 8.78
C LYS A 1 -7.88 -29.50 9.91
N LEU A 2 -7.48 -29.67 11.12
CA LEU A 2 -8.24 -29.27 12.30
C LEU A 2 -7.71 -27.89 12.73
N SER A 3 -8.58 -26.88 12.72
CA SER A 3 -8.28 -25.53 13.16
C SER A 3 -9.06 -25.23 14.43
N ILE A 4 -8.36 -24.84 15.49
CA ILE A 4 -8.93 -24.55 16.81
C ILE A 4 -8.34 -23.27 17.37
N THR A 5 -9.14 -22.51 18.10
CA THR A 5 -8.65 -21.35 18.86
C THR A 5 -8.22 -21.83 20.24
N ALA A 6 -6.95 -21.80 20.49
CA ALA A 6 -6.34 -22.31 21.74
C ALA A 6 -5.76 -21.17 22.56
N THR A 7 -5.64 -21.41 23.86
CA THR A 7 -4.97 -20.47 24.78
C THR A 7 -3.51 -20.91 24.97
N ILE A 8 -2.60 -19.94 24.92
CA ILE A 8 -1.17 -20.13 25.20
C ILE A 8 -0.83 -19.50 26.56
N ASP A 9 0.39 -19.67 26.99
CA ASP A 9 0.93 -19.07 28.20
C ASP A 9 0.57 -17.56 28.31
N ASN A 10 0.16 -17.13 29.51
CA ASN A 10 -0.33 -15.78 29.81
C ASN A 10 -1.67 -15.38 29.18
N ASP A 11 -2.57 -16.36 28.94
CA ASP A 11 -3.93 -16.19 28.42
C ASP A 11 -4.03 -15.57 27.00
N LYS A 12 -2.92 -15.59 26.25
CA LYS A 12 -2.92 -15.20 24.85
C LYS A 12 -3.58 -16.25 23.98
N THR A 13 -3.98 -15.87 22.79
CA THR A 13 -4.75 -16.72 21.88
C THR A 13 -3.95 -17.09 20.64
N LEU A 14 -3.95 -18.37 20.28
CA LEU A 14 -3.39 -18.86 19.02
C LEU A 14 -4.45 -19.61 18.21
N LEU A 15 -4.55 -19.30 16.93
CA LEU A 15 -5.25 -20.14 15.97
C LEU A 15 -4.34 -21.35 15.66
N THR A 16 -4.60 -22.44 16.32
CA THR A 16 -3.78 -23.66 16.24
C THR A 16 -4.33 -24.59 15.16
N ASN A 17 -3.50 -24.91 14.19
CA ASN A 17 -3.85 -25.74 13.04
C ASN A 17 -3.08 -27.06 13.06
N PHE A 18 -3.78 -28.18 13.10
CA PHE A 18 -3.20 -29.50 12.90
C PHE A 18 -3.40 -29.94 11.46
N ILE A 19 -2.29 -30.21 10.75
CA ILE A 19 -2.30 -30.47 9.32
C ILE A 19 -1.57 -31.76 8.95
N GLU A 20 -1.97 -32.39 7.84
CA GLU A 20 -1.32 -33.56 7.26
C GLU A 20 -0.25 -33.15 6.24
N SER A 21 -0.44 -32.03 5.57
CA SER A 21 0.51 -31.48 4.63
C SER A 21 0.30 -29.97 4.45
N ASN A 22 1.30 -29.27 3.96
CA ASN A 22 1.22 -27.84 3.61
C ASN A 22 1.34 -27.60 2.08
N ASN A 23 1.03 -28.59 1.26
CA ASN A 23 1.23 -28.51 -0.19
C ASN A 23 0.31 -27.49 -0.88
N ILE A 24 -0.86 -27.19 -0.32
CA ILE A 24 -1.82 -26.23 -0.88
C ILE A 24 -1.50 -24.81 -0.40
N SER A 25 -1.21 -24.66 0.89
CA SER A 25 -0.79 -23.39 1.51
C SER A 25 0.63 -23.58 2.02
N GLU A 26 1.61 -23.43 1.10
CA GLU A 26 3.02 -23.65 1.41
C GLU A 26 3.55 -22.57 2.35
N PHE A 27 4.20 -23.01 3.42
CA PHE A 27 4.79 -22.08 4.39
C PHE A 27 6.00 -21.35 3.82
N TYR A 28 6.01 -20.05 3.96
CA TYR A 28 7.23 -19.28 3.81
C TYR A 28 8.04 -19.34 5.11
N ILE A 29 9.15 -20.05 5.06
CA ILE A 29 10.00 -20.25 6.24
C ILE A 29 10.89 -19.03 6.45
N MET A 30 10.62 -18.29 7.49
CA MET A 30 11.44 -17.15 7.91
C MET A 30 12.71 -17.61 8.62
N LYS A 31 12.56 -18.57 9.54
CA LYS A 31 13.67 -19.19 10.28
C LYS A 31 13.30 -20.62 10.65
N GLY A 32 14.31 -21.49 10.78
CA GLY A 32 14.12 -22.86 11.25
C GLY A 32 13.92 -23.84 10.12
N GLU A 33 13.07 -24.85 10.36
CA GLU A 33 12.95 -26.01 9.50
C GLU A 33 11.65 -26.01 8.70
N LYS A 34 11.68 -26.71 7.57
CA LYS A 34 10.47 -26.95 6.76
C LYS A 34 9.50 -27.85 7.51
N PHE A 35 8.21 -27.72 7.18
CA PHE A 35 7.19 -28.56 7.75
C PHE A 35 7.40 -30.03 7.34
N ASP A 36 7.31 -30.91 8.33
CA ASP A 36 7.33 -32.36 8.15
C ASP A 36 6.29 -32.95 9.11
N VAL A 37 5.33 -33.69 8.57
CA VAL A 37 4.24 -34.32 9.32
C VAL A 37 4.72 -35.33 10.35
N ASN A 38 5.93 -35.89 10.18
CA ASN A 38 6.53 -36.86 11.11
C ASN A 38 7.38 -36.20 12.19
N LYS A 39 7.59 -34.89 12.11
CA LYS A 39 8.41 -34.18 13.07
C LYS A 39 7.57 -33.54 14.16
N LYS A 40 8.01 -33.71 15.41
CA LYS A 40 7.44 -33.04 16.56
C LYS A 40 7.89 -31.60 16.64
N GLY A 41 6.95 -30.72 16.97
CA GLY A 41 7.19 -29.33 17.23
C GLY A 41 6.15 -28.42 16.59
N VAL A 42 6.28 -27.14 16.88
CA VAL A 42 5.37 -26.11 16.39
C VAL A 42 6.05 -25.20 15.38
N TRP A 43 5.39 -24.96 14.28
CA TRP A 43 5.69 -23.88 13.34
C TRP A 43 4.82 -22.69 13.71
N LEU A 44 5.45 -21.67 14.25
CA LEU A 44 4.79 -20.51 14.85
C LEU A 44 4.84 -19.32 13.90
N ASP A 45 3.79 -18.52 13.92
CA ASP A 45 3.73 -17.22 13.28
C ASP A 45 4.94 -16.36 13.66
N ASN A 46 5.62 -15.84 12.63
CA ASN A 46 6.84 -15.05 12.81
C ASN A 46 6.58 -13.72 13.52
N PHE A 47 5.47 -13.04 13.22
CA PHE A 47 5.13 -11.74 13.82
C PHE A 47 4.74 -11.89 15.30
N TYR A 48 3.93 -12.91 15.58
CA TYR A 48 3.61 -13.28 16.97
C TYR A 48 4.87 -13.61 17.79
N ALA A 49 5.77 -14.42 17.21
CA ALA A 49 7.02 -14.80 17.86
C ALA A 49 7.90 -13.58 18.13
N GLU A 50 8.02 -12.66 17.18
CA GLU A 50 8.82 -11.43 17.31
C GLU A 50 8.28 -10.54 18.42
N LYS A 51 6.97 -10.27 18.43
CA LYS A 51 6.31 -9.45 19.46
C LYS A 51 6.43 -10.03 20.85
N ASN A 52 6.36 -11.37 20.96
CA ASN A 52 6.48 -12.09 22.23
C ASN A 52 7.92 -12.51 22.57
N LYS A 53 8.91 -12.13 21.76
CA LYS A 53 10.34 -12.43 21.94
C LYS A 53 10.65 -13.93 22.01
N LEU A 54 9.82 -14.75 21.34
CA LEU A 54 9.99 -16.19 21.25
C LEU A 54 11.01 -16.55 20.16
N LYS A 55 11.76 -17.64 20.39
CA LYS A 55 12.82 -18.08 19.48
C LYS A 55 12.68 -19.58 19.19
N ILE A 56 13.32 -20.01 18.11
CA ILE A 56 13.46 -21.43 17.80
C ILE A 56 14.12 -22.15 18.96
N GLY A 57 13.51 -23.27 19.38
CA GLY A 57 13.93 -24.07 20.51
C GLY A 57 13.23 -23.73 21.82
N ASP A 58 12.56 -22.59 21.93
CA ASP A 58 11.73 -22.28 23.10
C ASP A 58 10.53 -23.24 23.15
N GLU A 59 10.09 -23.59 24.35
CA GLU A 59 8.92 -24.43 24.60
C GLU A 59 7.70 -23.55 24.85
N ILE A 60 6.60 -23.84 24.17
CA ILE A 60 5.31 -23.21 24.39
C ILE A 60 4.27 -24.21 24.84
N THR A 61 3.31 -23.76 25.64
CA THR A 61 2.24 -24.58 26.18
C THR A 61 0.90 -24.13 25.59
N ILE A 62 0.34 -24.92 24.69
CA ILE A 62 -0.96 -24.69 24.04
C ILE A 62 -2.02 -25.47 24.79
N LYS A 63 -3.10 -24.82 25.22
CA LYS A 63 -4.20 -25.41 25.98
C LYS A 63 -5.50 -25.29 25.22
N TYR A 64 -6.22 -26.41 25.05
CA TYR A 64 -7.50 -26.48 24.41
C TYR A 64 -8.33 -27.63 24.95
N ASP A 65 -9.54 -27.39 25.43
CA ASP A 65 -10.52 -28.38 25.90
C ASP A 65 -9.94 -29.50 26.78
N GLY A 66 -9.14 -29.12 27.75
CA GLY A 66 -8.45 -30.05 28.68
C GLY A 66 -7.28 -30.81 28.05
N TYR A 67 -6.91 -30.52 26.80
CA TYR A 67 -5.64 -30.93 26.22
C TYR A 67 -4.56 -29.89 26.50
N THR A 68 -3.34 -30.35 26.73
CA THR A 68 -2.17 -29.50 26.93
C THR A 68 -1.05 -29.99 26.02
N PHE A 69 -0.72 -29.19 25.02
CA PHE A 69 0.35 -29.47 24.07
C PHE A 69 1.59 -28.69 24.51
N LYS A 70 2.66 -29.41 24.88
CA LYS A 70 3.96 -28.80 25.21
C LYS A 70 4.93 -29.11 24.09
N GLU A 71 5.22 -28.11 23.28
CA GLU A 71 5.99 -28.30 22.05
C GLU A 71 7.06 -27.23 21.88
N LYS A 72 8.17 -27.63 21.26
CA LYS A 72 9.24 -26.72 20.92
C LYS A 72 8.97 -26.02 19.61
N ILE A 73 9.30 -24.74 19.54
CA ILE A 73 9.26 -23.97 18.28
C ILE A 73 10.38 -24.49 17.37
N VAL A 74 10.01 -25.09 16.24
CA VAL A 74 10.94 -25.64 15.23
C VAL A 74 11.05 -24.77 13.98
N GLY A 75 10.07 -23.92 13.74
CA GLY A 75 10.05 -22.98 12.62
C GLY A 75 9.28 -21.71 12.94
N LEU A 76 9.75 -20.60 12.35
CA LEU A 76 9.01 -19.34 12.28
C LEU A 76 8.57 -19.15 10.85
N ILE A 77 7.27 -18.95 10.65
CA ILE A 77 6.62 -19.03 9.33
C ILE A 77 5.70 -17.84 9.07
N ASN A 78 5.52 -17.54 7.79
CA ASN A 78 4.37 -16.79 7.28
C ASN A 78 3.56 -17.71 6.36
N VAL A 79 2.27 -17.56 6.33
CA VAL A 79 1.36 -18.43 5.58
C VAL A 79 0.45 -17.61 4.69
N PRO A 80 0.25 -17.99 3.42
CA PRO A 80 -0.60 -17.23 2.49
C PRO A 80 -2.04 -17.05 2.93
N ASP A 81 -2.56 -17.96 3.77
CA ASP A 81 -3.93 -17.88 4.30
C ASP A 81 -4.10 -16.83 5.39
N HIS A 82 -2.98 -16.41 6.00
CA HIS A 82 -2.89 -15.57 7.18
C HIS A 82 -2.07 -14.31 6.89
N VAL A 83 -2.46 -13.56 5.85
CA VAL A 83 -1.80 -12.29 5.50
C VAL A 83 -2.28 -11.15 6.39
N TYR A 84 -3.55 -11.23 6.84
CA TYR A 84 -4.17 -10.27 7.74
C TYR A 84 -5.09 -11.04 8.68
N ASP A 85 -4.69 -11.18 9.92
CA ASP A 85 -5.44 -11.92 10.92
C ASP A 85 -5.73 -11.07 12.14
N VAL A 86 -7.00 -10.94 12.47
CA VAL A 86 -7.49 -10.31 13.69
C VAL A 86 -8.13 -11.38 14.57
N LYS A 87 -8.06 -11.19 15.87
CA LYS A 87 -8.66 -12.12 16.84
C LYS A 87 -10.19 -12.10 16.75
N ASP A 88 -10.77 -10.92 16.52
CA ASP A 88 -12.20 -10.70 16.43
C ASP A 88 -12.49 -9.82 15.21
N GLU A 89 -13.58 -10.07 14.49
CA GLU A 89 -14.01 -9.25 13.32
C GLU A 89 -14.29 -7.78 13.67
N SER A 90 -14.44 -7.46 14.94
CA SER A 90 -14.59 -6.07 15.43
C SER A 90 -13.27 -5.32 15.55
N GLU A 91 -12.15 -5.99 15.51
CA GLU A 91 -10.82 -5.39 15.57
C GLU A 91 -10.44 -4.80 14.21
N LEU A 92 -9.98 -3.53 14.22
CA LEU A 92 -9.59 -2.81 13.00
C LEU A 92 -8.14 -3.13 12.57
N TYR A 93 -7.32 -3.58 13.51
CA TYR A 93 -5.90 -3.84 13.27
C TYR A 93 -5.45 -5.12 13.97
N PRO A 94 -4.56 -5.91 13.36
CA PRO A 94 -3.96 -7.08 13.98
C PRO A 94 -3.15 -6.70 15.23
N ASP A 95 -3.37 -7.41 16.34
CA ASP A 95 -2.48 -7.36 17.49
C ASP A 95 -1.66 -8.65 17.58
N HIS A 96 -0.53 -8.67 16.87
CA HIS A 96 0.38 -9.81 16.87
C HIS A 96 1.00 -10.11 18.27
N GLY A 97 0.78 -9.26 19.25
CA GLY A 97 1.19 -9.52 20.63
C GLY A 97 0.21 -10.42 21.39
N GLU A 98 -1.07 -10.38 21.04
CA GLU A 98 -2.16 -11.09 21.69
C GLU A 98 -2.72 -12.26 20.88
N PHE A 99 -2.65 -12.17 19.55
CA PHE A 99 -3.17 -13.16 18.62
C PHE A 99 -2.15 -13.51 17.54
N GLY A 100 -2.11 -14.77 17.14
CA GLY A 100 -1.30 -15.29 16.05
C GLY A 100 -1.73 -16.70 15.69
N PHE A 101 -0.99 -17.36 14.83
CA PHE A 101 -1.29 -18.73 14.41
C PHE A 101 -0.11 -19.67 14.65
N ALA A 102 -0.45 -20.95 14.79
CA ALA A 102 0.51 -22.03 14.95
C ALA A 102 0.09 -23.24 14.13
N TYR A 103 1.05 -23.98 13.64
CA TYR A 103 0.85 -25.22 12.90
C TYR A 103 1.59 -26.36 13.58
N LEU A 104 0.87 -27.49 13.73
CA LEU A 104 1.40 -28.74 14.28
C LEU A 104 1.05 -29.88 13.32
N SER A 105 1.75 -30.99 13.47
CA SER A 105 1.47 -32.21 12.74
C SER A 105 0.17 -32.88 13.23
N SER A 106 -0.64 -33.39 12.30
CA SER A 106 -1.78 -34.25 12.64
C SER A 106 -1.37 -35.56 13.34
N ASN A 107 -0.16 -36.07 13.05
CA ASN A 107 0.39 -37.25 13.75
C ASN A 107 0.66 -36.95 15.24
N GLU A 108 1.01 -35.72 15.53
CA GLU A 108 1.22 -35.27 16.91
C GLU A 108 -0.10 -35.20 17.66
N LEU A 109 -1.15 -34.60 17.06
CA LEU A 109 -2.49 -34.64 17.64
C LEU A 109 -2.97 -36.08 17.89
N ALA A 110 -2.77 -36.99 16.93
CA ALA A 110 -3.09 -38.39 17.09
C ALA A 110 -2.36 -39.01 18.31
N SER A 111 -1.10 -38.68 18.52
CA SER A 111 -0.34 -39.13 19.69
C SER A 111 -0.88 -38.57 21.01
N TYR A 112 -1.31 -37.32 21.04
CA TYR A 112 -1.97 -36.75 22.22
C TYR A 112 -3.31 -37.39 22.53
N ILE A 113 -4.14 -37.63 21.52
CA ILE A 113 -5.43 -38.37 21.68
C ILE A 113 -5.19 -39.78 22.22
N LYS A 114 -4.20 -40.49 21.66
CA LYS A 114 -3.80 -41.83 22.13
C LYS A 114 -3.41 -41.83 23.59
N ASN A 115 -2.49 -40.92 23.98
CA ASN A 115 -2.02 -40.82 25.36
C ASN A 115 -3.17 -40.49 26.32
N LYS A 116 -4.06 -39.57 25.96
CA LYS A 116 -5.22 -39.23 26.79
C LYS A 116 -6.21 -40.38 26.91
N ALA A 117 -6.41 -41.18 25.84
CA ALA A 117 -7.21 -42.35 25.90
C ALA A 117 -6.61 -43.42 26.84
N MET A 118 -5.30 -43.63 26.78
CA MET A 118 -4.59 -44.53 27.69
C MET A 118 -4.74 -44.10 29.15
N ASP A 119 -4.53 -42.82 29.46
CA ASP A 119 -4.68 -42.24 30.79
C ASP A 119 -6.11 -42.39 31.32
N ARG A 120 -7.09 -42.12 30.47
CA ARG A 120 -8.53 -42.17 30.81
C ARG A 120 -9.05 -43.59 31.07
N LEU A 121 -8.56 -44.54 30.29
CA LEU A 121 -8.95 -45.95 30.40
C LEU A 121 -8.07 -46.73 31.39
N GLY A 122 -6.93 -46.17 31.83
CA GLY A 122 -5.96 -46.85 32.69
C GLY A 122 -5.30 -48.06 32.01
N VAL A 123 -5.13 -48.02 30.68
CA VAL A 123 -4.59 -49.17 29.91
C VAL A 123 -3.23 -48.82 29.29
N SER A 124 -2.47 -49.90 29.03
CA SER A 124 -1.19 -49.74 28.32
C SER A 124 -1.42 -49.66 26.80
N GLU A 125 -0.40 -49.19 26.06
CA GLU A 125 -0.42 -49.10 24.59
C GLU A 125 -0.77 -50.44 23.93
N ASP A 126 -0.14 -51.54 24.36
CA ASP A 126 -0.42 -52.90 23.86
C ASP A 126 -1.89 -53.34 24.05
N THR A 127 -2.50 -52.85 25.12
CA THR A 127 -3.91 -53.15 25.40
C THR A 127 -4.83 -52.32 24.48
N LEU A 128 -4.50 -51.05 24.26
CA LEU A 128 -5.23 -50.17 23.36
C LEU A 128 -5.19 -50.69 21.91
N GLU A 129 -4.04 -51.20 21.45
CA GLU A 129 -3.86 -51.79 20.14
C GLU A 129 -4.69 -53.09 19.99
N LYS A 130 -4.73 -53.95 21.03
CA LYS A 130 -5.59 -55.17 21.04
C LYS A 130 -7.07 -54.84 21.01
N MET A 131 -7.48 -53.68 21.47
CA MET A 131 -8.85 -53.19 21.39
C MET A 131 -9.22 -52.65 19.99
N ASN A 132 -8.32 -52.72 19.03
CA ASN A 132 -8.47 -52.15 17.70
C ASN A 132 -8.86 -50.64 17.69
N PHE A 133 -8.45 -49.92 18.72
CA PHE A 133 -8.69 -48.48 18.80
C PHE A 133 -7.80 -47.76 17.80
N ASN A 134 -8.42 -47.35 16.69
CA ASN A 134 -7.71 -46.56 15.69
C ASN A 134 -7.85 -45.04 16.00
N TYR A 135 -6.91 -44.53 16.76
CA TYR A 135 -6.91 -43.12 17.15
C TYR A 135 -6.82 -42.14 15.96
N LYS A 136 -6.46 -42.60 14.75
CA LYS A 136 -6.50 -41.77 13.54
C LYS A 136 -7.92 -41.57 13.05
N ASP A 137 -8.83 -42.49 13.32
CA ASP A 137 -10.25 -42.36 12.95
C ASP A 137 -10.98 -41.37 13.88
N GLU A 138 -10.38 -41.04 15.05
CA GLU A 138 -10.88 -40.02 15.97
C GLU A 138 -10.44 -38.60 15.58
N LEU A 139 -9.59 -38.47 14.56
CA LEU A 139 -9.19 -37.16 14.03
C LEU A 139 -10.34 -36.53 13.24
N VAL A 140 -11.02 -35.59 13.84
CA VAL A 140 -12.10 -34.85 13.17
C VAL A 140 -11.51 -33.55 12.58
N PHE A 141 -11.48 -33.47 11.27
CA PHE A 141 -11.07 -32.27 10.56
C PHE A 141 -12.30 -31.36 10.34
N ASN A 142 -12.14 -30.09 10.70
CA ASN A 142 -13.19 -29.09 10.54
C ASN A 142 -12.96 -28.17 9.34
N TYR A 143 -11.82 -28.31 8.66
CA TYR A 143 -11.46 -27.47 7.52
C TYR A 143 -10.80 -28.30 6.41
N VAL A 144 -11.29 -28.14 5.18
CA VAL A 144 -10.74 -28.79 3.98
C VAL A 144 -10.30 -27.72 3.00
N MET A 145 -9.05 -27.78 2.57
CA MET A 145 -8.52 -26.95 1.52
C MET A 145 -8.54 -27.71 0.21
N VAL A 146 -8.96 -27.05 -0.85
CA VAL A 146 -9.06 -27.67 -2.20
C VAL A 146 -8.28 -26.80 -3.17
N ASP A 147 -7.25 -27.38 -3.80
CA ASP A 147 -6.57 -26.74 -4.92
C ASP A 147 -7.36 -26.99 -6.21
N VAL A 148 -7.49 -25.95 -7.02
CA VAL A 148 -8.24 -25.98 -8.28
C VAL A 148 -7.26 -25.80 -9.44
N ASP A 149 -7.29 -26.74 -10.41
CA ASP A 149 -6.50 -26.64 -11.63
C ASP A 149 -6.71 -25.26 -12.29
N LYS A 150 -5.62 -24.57 -12.62
CA LYS A 150 -5.60 -23.24 -13.26
C LYS A 150 -6.49 -23.12 -14.51
N LYS A 151 -6.83 -24.25 -15.14
CA LYS A 151 -7.70 -24.30 -16.32
C LYS A 151 -9.19 -24.32 -15.99
N LYS A 152 -9.56 -24.58 -14.73
CA LYS A 152 -10.95 -24.63 -14.30
C LYS A 152 -11.37 -23.30 -13.67
N ASN A 153 -12.64 -22.95 -13.85
CA ASN A 153 -13.23 -21.81 -13.18
C ASN A 153 -13.54 -22.16 -11.73
N THR A 154 -12.92 -21.45 -10.80
CA THR A 154 -13.09 -21.65 -9.34
C THR A 154 -14.55 -21.53 -8.91
N SER A 155 -15.35 -20.67 -9.55
CA SER A 155 -16.78 -20.56 -9.23
C SER A 155 -17.56 -21.81 -9.58
N SER A 156 -17.32 -22.41 -10.74
CA SER A 156 -18.01 -23.66 -11.12
C SER A 156 -17.61 -24.85 -10.23
N VAL A 157 -16.36 -24.90 -9.79
CA VAL A 157 -15.91 -25.92 -8.84
C VAL A 157 -16.56 -25.71 -7.48
N LYS A 158 -16.68 -24.47 -7.02
CA LYS A 158 -17.41 -24.13 -5.79
C LYS A 158 -18.85 -24.65 -5.86
N ASP A 159 -19.58 -24.36 -6.95
CA ASP A 159 -20.97 -24.80 -7.16
C ASP A 159 -21.10 -26.33 -7.19
N GLU A 160 -20.10 -27.05 -7.74
CA GLU A 160 -20.06 -28.49 -7.71
C GLU A 160 -19.84 -29.06 -6.31
N ILE A 161 -18.98 -28.44 -5.51
CA ILE A 161 -18.71 -28.83 -4.13
C ILE A 161 -19.97 -28.62 -3.28
N GLU A 162 -20.62 -27.44 -3.42
CA GLU A 162 -21.86 -27.10 -2.71
C GLU A 162 -22.98 -28.15 -2.96
N LYS A 163 -23.06 -28.69 -4.18
CA LYS A 163 -24.04 -29.73 -4.51
C LYS A 163 -23.70 -31.08 -3.94
N LYS A 164 -22.43 -31.38 -3.67
CA LYS A 164 -21.96 -32.69 -3.21
C LYS A 164 -21.77 -32.80 -1.70
N VAL A 165 -21.52 -31.65 -1.04
CA VAL A 165 -21.22 -31.60 0.40
C VAL A 165 -22.36 -30.89 1.12
N GLU A 166 -23.37 -31.67 1.54
CA GLU A 166 -24.60 -31.15 2.15
C GLU A 166 -24.39 -30.50 3.53
N ASN A 167 -23.32 -30.89 4.25
CA ASN A 167 -23.07 -30.44 5.63
C ASN A 167 -21.92 -29.43 5.76
N ALA A 168 -21.48 -28.83 4.68
CA ALA A 168 -20.47 -27.79 4.75
C ALA A 168 -21.06 -26.53 5.37
N LYS A 169 -20.43 -26.03 6.44
CA LYS A 169 -20.82 -24.77 7.10
C LYS A 169 -20.66 -23.56 6.19
N ALA A 170 -19.56 -23.54 5.42
CA ALA A 170 -19.26 -22.55 4.43
C ALA A 170 -18.30 -23.10 3.38
N ILE A 171 -18.45 -22.69 2.14
CA ILE A 171 -17.51 -22.95 1.05
C ILE A 171 -17.06 -21.61 0.52
N ILE A 172 -15.81 -21.27 0.80
CA ILE A 172 -15.25 -19.95 0.56
C ILE A 172 -14.10 -20.09 -0.42
N LYS A 173 -14.05 -19.22 -1.45
CA LYS A 173 -12.87 -19.09 -2.28
C LYS A 173 -11.81 -18.28 -1.51
N ILE A 174 -10.54 -18.47 -1.83
CA ILE A 174 -9.46 -17.67 -1.21
C ILE A 174 -9.68 -16.17 -1.41
N GLU A 175 -10.16 -15.76 -2.59
CA GLU A 175 -10.48 -14.37 -2.93
C GLU A 175 -11.61 -13.79 -2.08
N ASP A 176 -12.46 -14.64 -1.49
CA ASP A 176 -13.57 -14.28 -0.63
C ASP A 176 -13.21 -14.35 0.86
N SER A 177 -12.03 -14.88 1.21
CA SER A 177 -11.57 -14.92 2.60
C SER A 177 -11.36 -13.52 3.16
N SER A 178 -11.58 -13.35 4.45
CA SER A 178 -11.43 -12.06 5.15
C SER A 178 -10.03 -11.49 4.98
N SER A 179 -9.01 -12.31 5.23
CA SER A 179 -7.60 -11.94 5.12
C SER A 179 -7.23 -11.45 3.70
N TYR A 180 -7.64 -12.19 2.66
CA TYR A 180 -7.37 -11.80 1.28
C TYR A 180 -8.11 -10.52 0.86
N LYS A 181 -9.40 -10.40 1.23
CA LYS A 181 -10.21 -9.21 0.92
C LYS A 181 -9.63 -7.95 1.55
N GLN A 182 -9.18 -8.04 2.80
CA GLN A 182 -8.58 -6.90 3.48
C GLN A 182 -7.30 -6.47 2.79
N TYR A 183 -6.41 -7.41 2.47
CA TYR A 183 -5.18 -7.13 1.75
C TYR A 183 -5.42 -6.57 0.34
N GLN A 184 -6.35 -7.17 -0.41
CA GLN A 184 -6.69 -6.69 -1.76
C GLN A 184 -7.37 -5.31 -1.70
N GLY A 185 -8.21 -5.09 -0.69
CA GLY A 185 -8.84 -3.79 -0.44
C GLY A 185 -7.81 -2.69 -0.23
N GLU A 186 -6.80 -2.94 0.61
CA GLU A 186 -5.70 -2.00 0.87
C GLU A 186 -4.91 -1.67 -0.41
N ILE A 187 -4.61 -2.70 -1.21
CA ILE A 187 -3.94 -2.51 -2.51
C ILE A 187 -4.77 -1.61 -3.45
N ASP A 188 -6.06 -1.84 -3.55
CA ASP A 188 -6.94 -1.10 -4.47
C ASP A 188 -7.21 0.32 -3.96
N GLU A 189 -7.29 0.50 -2.65
CA GLU A 189 -7.35 1.80 -2.01
C GLU A 189 -6.05 2.58 -2.23
N GLY A 190 -4.90 1.94 -2.01
CA GLY A 190 -3.58 2.50 -2.28
C GLY A 190 -3.41 2.93 -3.74
N LYS A 191 -3.84 2.13 -4.72
CA LYS A 191 -3.83 2.51 -6.15
C LYS A 191 -4.69 3.75 -6.41
N THR A 192 -5.84 3.83 -5.77
CA THR A 192 -6.76 4.98 -5.90
C THR A 192 -6.12 6.24 -5.35
N TYR A 193 -5.54 6.18 -4.15
CA TYR A 193 -4.83 7.29 -3.55
C TYR A 193 -3.64 7.73 -4.40
N ILE A 194 -2.80 6.81 -4.86
CA ILE A 194 -1.67 7.13 -5.75
C ILE A 194 -2.16 7.89 -6.99
N GLY A 195 -3.25 7.46 -7.61
CA GLY A 195 -3.82 8.13 -8.79
C GLY A 195 -4.29 9.56 -8.51
N VAL A 196 -5.08 9.74 -7.47
CA VAL A 196 -5.66 11.04 -7.10
C VAL A 196 -4.57 12.02 -6.64
N PHE A 197 -3.69 11.59 -5.72
CA PHE A 197 -2.64 12.46 -5.19
C PHE A 197 -1.60 12.83 -6.24
N SER A 198 -1.14 11.86 -7.04
CA SER A 198 -0.19 12.16 -8.12
C SER A 198 -0.78 13.10 -9.15
N GLY A 199 -2.05 12.91 -9.53
CA GLY A 199 -2.75 13.80 -10.43
C GLY A 199 -2.84 15.23 -9.89
N LEU A 200 -3.18 15.38 -8.62
CA LEU A 200 -3.24 16.69 -7.96
C LEU A 200 -1.86 17.38 -7.90
N PHE A 201 -0.82 16.66 -7.49
CA PHE A 201 0.54 17.24 -7.43
C PHE A 201 1.07 17.62 -8.81
N ILE A 202 0.83 16.79 -9.83
CA ILE A 202 1.19 17.12 -11.22
C ILE A 202 0.43 18.37 -11.68
N PHE A 203 -0.84 18.50 -11.38
CA PHE A 203 -1.63 19.67 -11.72
C PHE A 203 -1.09 20.94 -11.07
N ILE A 204 -0.78 20.90 -9.76
CA ILE A 204 -0.17 22.04 -9.04
C ILE A 204 1.20 22.38 -9.61
N ALA A 205 2.02 21.38 -9.92
CA ALA A 205 3.33 21.58 -10.53
C ALA A 205 3.21 22.24 -11.90
N MET A 206 2.28 21.81 -12.76
CA MET A 206 2.05 22.45 -14.07
C MET A 206 1.63 23.91 -13.94
N LEU A 207 0.72 24.23 -13.01
CA LEU A 207 0.33 25.61 -12.75
C LEU A 207 1.51 26.48 -12.27
N SER A 208 2.36 25.92 -11.42
CA SER A 208 3.58 26.58 -10.95
C SER A 208 4.55 26.84 -12.10
N VAL A 209 4.75 25.86 -12.99
CA VAL A 209 5.61 25.99 -14.17
C VAL A 209 5.06 27.06 -15.14
N ILE A 210 3.76 27.07 -15.43
CA ILE A 210 3.12 28.11 -16.27
C ILE A 210 3.43 29.50 -15.72
N THR A 211 3.19 29.68 -14.42
CA THR A 211 3.38 30.97 -13.74
C THR A 211 4.84 31.40 -13.77
N THR A 212 5.77 30.49 -13.47
CA THR A 212 7.20 30.73 -13.43
C THR A 212 7.76 31.06 -14.83
N MET A 213 7.43 30.22 -15.83
CA MET A 213 7.91 30.42 -17.21
C MET A 213 7.36 31.69 -17.81
N THR A 214 6.08 32.00 -17.61
CA THR A 214 5.51 33.28 -18.06
C THR A 214 6.24 34.48 -17.42
N ARG A 215 6.63 34.39 -16.16
CA ARG A 215 7.37 35.44 -15.46
C ARG A 215 8.81 35.56 -15.96
N VAL A 216 9.52 34.46 -16.19
CA VAL A 216 10.89 34.43 -16.71
C VAL A 216 10.92 35.09 -18.09
N VAL A 217 10.06 34.61 -19.02
CA VAL A 217 10.00 35.18 -20.39
C VAL A 217 9.61 36.65 -20.39
N LYS A 218 8.67 37.04 -19.51
CA LYS A 218 8.28 38.45 -19.38
C LYS A 218 9.41 39.32 -18.86
N ASN A 219 10.19 38.87 -17.90
CA ASN A 219 11.33 39.63 -17.34
C ASN A 219 12.46 39.76 -18.37
N GLN A 220 12.63 38.79 -19.26
CA GLN A 220 13.66 38.79 -20.30
C GLN A 220 13.17 39.35 -21.65
N ARG A 221 12.01 39.99 -21.68
CA ARG A 221 11.37 40.52 -22.88
C ARG A 221 12.30 41.39 -23.73
N THR A 222 13.06 42.27 -23.11
CA THR A 222 14.01 43.18 -23.80
C THR A 222 15.12 42.38 -24.48
N GLN A 223 15.68 41.37 -23.83
CA GLN A 223 16.70 40.51 -24.42
C GLN A 223 16.14 39.72 -25.62
N ILE A 224 14.92 39.19 -25.49
CA ILE A 224 14.23 38.53 -26.59
C ILE A 224 14.05 39.46 -27.79
N GLY A 225 13.62 40.71 -27.54
CA GLY A 225 13.46 41.70 -28.57
C GLY A 225 14.78 42.05 -29.28
N THR A 226 15.87 42.17 -28.54
CA THR A 226 17.22 42.40 -29.09
C THR A 226 17.66 41.19 -29.96
N LEU A 227 17.49 39.95 -29.49
CA LEU A 227 17.85 38.78 -30.25
C LEU A 227 17.04 38.66 -31.57
N LYS A 228 15.76 39.00 -31.55
CA LYS A 228 14.91 39.05 -32.73
C LYS A 228 15.37 40.16 -33.71
N ALA A 229 15.72 41.34 -33.20
CA ALA A 229 16.20 42.43 -34.00
C ALA A 229 17.55 42.10 -34.68
N LEU A 230 18.39 41.25 -34.04
CA LEU A 230 19.63 40.72 -34.58
C LEU A 230 19.41 39.56 -35.57
N GLY A 231 18.16 39.19 -35.88
CA GLY A 231 17.83 38.16 -36.86
C GLY A 231 17.81 36.69 -36.35
N PHE A 232 17.85 36.49 -35.04
CA PHE A 232 17.68 35.13 -34.50
C PHE A 232 16.26 34.61 -34.79
N LYS A 233 16.20 33.40 -35.30
CA LYS A 233 14.93 32.73 -35.62
C LYS A 233 14.15 32.39 -34.34
N ASP A 234 12.87 32.63 -34.32
CA ASP A 234 11.99 32.41 -33.17
C ASP A 234 12.13 31.02 -32.55
N TYR A 235 12.27 29.92 -33.37
CA TYR A 235 12.40 28.57 -32.86
C TYR A 235 13.67 28.37 -32.00
N LYS A 236 14.79 29.08 -32.26
CA LYS A 236 16.00 28.98 -31.44
C LYS A 236 15.79 29.65 -30.07
N ILE A 237 15.04 30.73 -30.04
CA ILE A 237 14.67 31.41 -28.81
C ILE A 237 13.70 30.51 -27.99
N PHE A 238 12.72 29.88 -28.65
CA PHE A 238 11.84 28.91 -28.02
C PHE A 238 12.61 27.76 -27.39
N LEU A 239 13.49 27.12 -28.16
CA LEU A 239 14.30 25.98 -27.66
C LEU A 239 15.11 26.36 -26.41
N HIS A 240 15.65 27.55 -26.37
CA HIS A 240 16.37 28.02 -25.19
C HIS A 240 15.50 28.08 -23.94
N TYR A 241 14.28 28.63 -24.03
CA TYR A 241 13.37 28.67 -22.88
C TYR A 241 12.76 27.29 -22.54
N MET A 242 12.50 26.44 -23.53
CA MET A 242 12.04 25.06 -23.30
C MET A 242 13.11 24.23 -22.61
N SER A 243 14.40 24.45 -22.89
CA SER A 243 15.48 23.72 -22.23
C SER A 243 15.52 23.94 -20.72
N TYR A 244 15.11 25.09 -20.21
CA TYR A 244 14.96 25.32 -18.77
C TYR A 244 13.92 24.36 -18.18
N GLY A 245 12.73 24.29 -18.79
CA GLY A 245 11.67 23.36 -18.36
C GLY A 245 12.14 21.90 -18.41
N PHE A 246 12.83 21.54 -19.50
CA PHE A 246 13.35 20.19 -19.67
C PHE A 246 14.39 19.80 -18.61
N TYR A 247 15.44 20.60 -18.41
CA TYR A 247 16.50 20.25 -17.46
C TYR A 247 15.98 20.24 -16.02
N ILE A 248 15.16 21.22 -15.63
CA ILE A 248 14.60 21.27 -14.28
C ILE A 248 13.70 20.05 -14.02
N SER A 249 12.80 19.71 -14.96
CA SER A 249 11.92 18.57 -14.78
C SER A 249 12.66 17.23 -14.82
N LEU A 250 13.71 17.10 -15.64
CA LEU A 250 14.54 15.92 -15.70
C LEU A 250 15.27 15.66 -14.37
N ILE A 251 15.93 16.70 -13.84
CA ILE A 251 16.62 16.60 -12.54
C ILE A 251 15.62 16.31 -11.43
N ALA A 252 14.48 17.01 -11.41
CA ALA A 252 13.44 16.78 -10.41
C ALA A 252 12.87 15.35 -10.49
N SER A 253 12.67 14.79 -11.69
CA SER A 253 12.19 13.41 -11.87
C SER A 253 13.21 12.38 -11.37
N ILE A 254 14.50 12.58 -11.65
CA ILE A 254 15.56 11.70 -11.15
C ILE A 254 15.63 11.75 -9.63
N CYS A 255 15.65 12.95 -9.05
CA CYS A 255 15.63 13.12 -7.59
C CYS A 255 14.36 12.52 -6.96
N GLY A 256 13.21 12.66 -7.61
CA GLY A 256 11.94 12.10 -7.15
C GLY A 256 11.95 10.57 -7.13
N ILE A 257 12.48 9.92 -8.17
CA ILE A 257 12.61 8.45 -8.21
C ILE A 257 13.55 7.97 -7.09
N ILE A 258 14.69 8.61 -6.91
CA ILE A 258 15.66 8.25 -5.86
C ILE A 258 15.04 8.42 -4.46
N ALA A 259 14.41 9.56 -4.19
CA ALA A 259 13.78 9.84 -2.91
C ALA A 259 12.57 8.93 -2.66
N GLY A 260 11.79 8.60 -3.69
CA GLY A 260 10.68 7.66 -3.61
C GLY A 260 11.15 6.26 -3.26
N TYR A 261 12.17 5.75 -3.96
CA TYR A 261 12.67 4.40 -3.75
C TYR A 261 13.38 4.22 -2.40
N TYR A 262 14.38 5.06 -2.10
CA TYR A 262 15.20 4.90 -0.89
C TYR A 262 14.58 5.52 0.37
N GLY A 263 13.74 6.52 0.23
CA GLY A 263 13.12 7.22 1.35
C GLY A 263 11.70 6.73 1.62
N ILE A 264 10.74 7.31 0.89
CA ILE A 264 9.32 7.11 1.14
C ILE A 264 8.89 5.65 0.95
N GLY A 265 9.42 4.95 -0.06
CA GLY A 265 9.09 3.56 -0.35
C GLY A 265 9.41 2.62 0.80
N ASN A 266 10.61 2.75 1.40
CA ASN A 266 10.99 1.93 2.56
C ASN A 266 10.13 2.23 3.79
N VAL A 267 9.82 3.52 4.04
CA VAL A 267 8.97 3.90 5.18
C VAL A 267 7.56 3.32 4.99
N PHE A 268 7.01 3.43 3.79
CA PHE A 268 5.66 2.92 3.49
C PHE A 268 5.58 1.40 3.60
N ILE A 269 6.54 0.67 3.03
CA ILE A 269 6.58 -0.80 3.13
C ILE A 269 6.72 -1.26 4.58
N ASN A 270 7.59 -0.63 5.37
CA ASN A 270 7.72 -0.98 6.79
C ASN A 270 6.43 -0.72 7.58
N LEU A 271 5.67 0.31 7.21
CA LEU A 271 4.37 0.57 7.80
C LEU A 271 3.37 -0.53 7.42
N GLU A 272 3.24 -0.85 6.14
CA GLU A 272 2.37 -1.91 5.65
C GLU A 272 2.71 -3.29 6.23
N MET A 273 3.99 -3.63 6.31
CA MET A 273 4.45 -4.87 6.93
C MET A 273 4.16 -4.96 8.43
N SER A 274 3.77 -3.86 9.09
CA SER A 274 3.32 -3.92 10.48
C SER A 274 1.88 -4.39 10.64
N PHE A 275 1.10 -4.34 9.57
CA PHE A 275 -0.31 -4.76 9.53
C PHE A 275 -0.51 -6.06 8.74
N PHE A 276 0.29 -6.28 7.69
CA PHE A 276 0.20 -7.45 6.83
C PHE A 276 1.40 -8.36 6.97
N GLU A 277 1.16 -9.64 7.16
CA GLU A 277 2.19 -10.67 7.33
C GLU A 277 2.83 -11.06 5.99
N ILE A 278 3.50 -10.09 5.36
CA ILE A 278 4.17 -10.29 4.08
C ILE A 278 5.65 -10.50 4.30
N PRO A 279 6.21 -11.63 3.87
CA PRO A 279 7.65 -11.88 4.00
C PRO A 279 8.46 -10.98 3.07
N ASN A 280 9.53 -10.37 3.59
CA ASN A 280 10.56 -9.65 2.81
C ASN A 280 10.03 -8.57 1.85
N GLY A 281 9.07 -7.77 2.29
CA GLY A 281 8.61 -6.61 1.50
C GLY A 281 9.77 -5.67 1.19
N SER A 282 9.93 -5.32 -0.07
CA SER A 282 10.93 -4.35 -0.52
C SER A 282 10.36 -3.47 -1.62
N PRO A 283 10.73 -2.17 -1.66
CA PRO A 283 10.30 -1.32 -2.75
C PRO A 283 10.86 -1.84 -4.07
N SER A 284 10.04 -1.83 -5.11
CA SER A 284 10.44 -2.19 -6.46
C SER A 284 10.31 -1.01 -7.42
N LEU A 285 11.22 -0.90 -8.37
CA LEU A 285 11.13 0.07 -9.46
C LEU A 285 10.51 -0.62 -10.68
N GLU A 286 9.24 -0.36 -10.89
CA GLU A 286 8.52 -0.87 -12.04
C GLU A 286 8.70 0.05 -13.26
N LEU A 287 8.58 -0.53 -14.46
CA LEU A 287 8.63 0.20 -15.72
C LEU A 287 7.60 1.34 -15.78
N ALA A 288 6.44 1.15 -15.14
CA ALA A 288 5.40 2.16 -15.01
C ALA A 288 5.89 3.46 -14.38
N SER A 289 6.77 3.39 -13.36
CA SER A 289 7.36 4.56 -12.69
C SER A 289 8.20 5.40 -13.65
N PHE A 290 8.98 4.76 -14.51
CA PHE A 290 9.79 5.45 -15.53
C PHE A 290 8.92 6.07 -16.62
N ILE A 291 7.88 5.37 -17.07
CA ILE A 291 6.92 5.90 -18.05
C ILE A 291 6.21 7.14 -17.49
N CYS A 292 5.76 7.10 -16.24
CA CYS A 292 5.16 8.24 -15.56
C CYS A 292 6.14 9.43 -15.46
N ALA A 293 7.39 9.19 -15.09
CA ALA A 293 8.41 10.23 -15.01
C ALA A 293 8.65 10.90 -16.38
N ILE A 294 8.77 10.11 -17.45
CA ILE A 294 8.91 10.62 -18.81
C ILE A 294 7.69 11.44 -19.23
N ALA A 295 6.48 10.95 -18.93
CA ALA A 295 5.24 11.65 -19.24
C ALA A 295 5.16 13.01 -18.53
N VAL A 296 5.57 13.08 -17.26
CA VAL A 296 5.64 14.35 -16.50
C VAL A 296 6.66 15.32 -17.12
N VAL A 297 7.86 14.85 -17.49
CA VAL A 297 8.86 15.70 -18.16
C VAL A 297 8.31 16.25 -19.46
N LEU A 298 7.69 15.42 -20.30
CA LEU A 298 7.08 15.86 -21.57
C LEU A 298 5.94 16.87 -21.33
N ALA A 299 5.10 16.64 -20.34
CA ALA A 299 4.02 17.55 -19.96
C ALA A 299 4.57 18.94 -19.50
N VAL A 300 5.62 18.95 -18.69
CA VAL A 300 6.29 20.19 -18.25
C VAL A 300 6.90 20.94 -19.44
N VAL A 301 7.53 20.24 -20.37
CA VAL A 301 8.08 20.84 -21.60
C VAL A 301 6.99 21.45 -22.45
N LEU A 302 5.88 20.72 -22.65
CA LEU A 302 4.72 21.20 -23.39
C LEU A 302 4.10 22.45 -22.75
N VAL A 303 3.92 22.43 -21.44
CA VAL A 303 3.39 23.56 -20.66
C VAL A 303 4.32 24.75 -20.75
N SER A 304 5.63 24.55 -20.66
CA SER A 304 6.64 25.60 -20.85
C SER A 304 6.56 26.21 -22.26
N PHE A 305 6.39 25.40 -23.28
CA PHE A 305 6.19 25.83 -24.66
C PHE A 305 4.95 26.72 -24.77
N LEU A 306 3.79 26.26 -24.29
CA LEU A 306 2.55 27.02 -24.33
C LEU A 306 2.63 28.35 -23.56
N ALA A 307 3.33 28.37 -22.43
CA ALA A 307 3.55 29.59 -21.65
C ALA A 307 4.41 30.62 -22.42
N CYS A 308 5.42 30.13 -23.16
CA CYS A 308 6.32 30.97 -23.96
C CYS A 308 5.66 31.52 -25.24
N LEU A 309 4.80 30.72 -25.89
CA LEU A 309 4.14 31.09 -27.15
C LEU A 309 3.50 32.49 -27.09
N ARG A 310 2.76 32.80 -26.04
CA ARG A 310 2.04 34.07 -25.88
C ARG A 310 2.98 35.29 -25.81
N GLN A 311 4.21 35.11 -25.31
CA GLN A 311 5.13 36.18 -25.12
C GLN A 311 6.07 36.34 -26.32
N LEU A 312 6.44 35.24 -26.98
CA LEU A 312 7.36 35.22 -28.10
C LEU A 312 6.73 35.62 -29.43
N ASN A 313 5.40 35.52 -29.56
CA ASN A 313 4.67 35.92 -30.78
C ASN A 313 4.55 37.47 -30.93
N GLN A 314 5.17 38.27 -30.01
CA GLN A 314 5.20 39.72 -30.14
C GLN A 314 6.29 40.17 -31.10
N THR A 315 6.04 41.28 -31.82
CA THR A 315 7.03 41.88 -32.73
C THR A 315 8.21 42.49 -31.96
N PRO A 316 9.42 42.61 -32.55
CA PRO A 316 10.57 43.24 -31.91
C PRO A 316 10.25 44.66 -31.40
N ALA A 317 9.50 45.45 -32.18
CA ALA A 317 9.10 46.78 -31.80
C ALA A 317 8.18 46.81 -30.57
N GLU A 318 7.27 45.86 -30.44
CA GLU A 318 6.40 45.71 -29.26
C GLU A 318 7.17 45.23 -28.03
N THR A 319 8.15 44.35 -28.22
CA THR A 319 8.97 43.83 -27.11
C THR A 319 9.93 44.85 -26.52
N LEU A 320 10.44 45.77 -27.33
CA LEU A 320 11.33 46.86 -26.91
C LEU A 320 10.59 48.07 -26.31
N ARG A 321 9.28 48.22 -26.61
CA ARG A 321 8.46 49.30 -26.06
C ARG A 321 8.13 48.98 -24.59
N LYS A 322 8.43 49.93 -23.69
CA LYS A 322 8.03 49.83 -22.28
C LYS A 322 6.51 49.66 -22.18
N ASP A 323 6.05 48.60 -21.54
CA ASP A 323 4.61 48.41 -21.28
C ASP A 323 4.12 49.58 -20.41
N SER A 324 3.27 50.40 -21.00
CA SER A 324 2.41 51.29 -20.21
C SER A 324 1.50 50.40 -19.37
N PRO A 325 1.43 50.56 -18.04
CA PRO A 325 0.53 49.76 -17.22
C PRO A 325 -0.91 49.98 -17.71
N LYS A 326 -1.49 48.98 -18.37
CA LYS A 326 -2.91 49.01 -18.77
C LYS A 326 -3.75 49.01 -17.50
N VAL A 327 -4.12 50.16 -17.02
CA VAL A 327 -5.03 50.33 -15.89
C VAL A 327 -6.42 49.90 -16.33
N LYS A 328 -6.82 48.67 -16.06
CA LYS A 328 -8.21 48.29 -16.21
C LYS A 328 -9.03 48.95 -15.11
N THR A 329 -9.80 49.95 -15.49
CA THR A 329 -10.61 50.84 -14.61
C THR A 329 -11.65 50.09 -13.78
N SER A 330 -12.05 48.87 -14.22
CA SER A 330 -13.07 48.06 -13.52
C SER A 330 -12.66 47.53 -12.14
N SER A 331 -11.34 47.39 -11.88
CA SER A 331 -10.86 46.89 -10.56
C SER A 331 -10.89 47.96 -9.47
N ILE A 332 -11.00 49.24 -9.86
CA ILE A 332 -10.98 50.39 -8.91
C ILE A 332 -12.36 50.53 -8.23
N SER A 333 -13.42 50.18 -8.93
CA SER A 333 -14.81 50.31 -8.43
C SER A 333 -15.13 49.38 -7.25
N LEU A 334 -14.53 48.19 -7.20
CA LEU A 334 -14.81 47.20 -6.15
C LEU A 334 -14.22 47.60 -4.78
N THR A 335 -13.14 48.33 -4.74
CA THR A 335 -12.47 48.72 -3.47
C THR A 335 -13.04 49.95 -2.79
N THR A 336 -13.97 50.65 -3.45
CA THR A 336 -14.57 51.91 -2.94
C THR A 336 -15.97 51.74 -2.37
N LYS A 337 -16.64 50.56 -2.59
CA LYS A 337 -18.00 50.31 -2.11
C LYS A 337 -18.05 49.25 -1.00
N GLY A 338 -18.94 49.45 -0.01
CA GLY A 338 -19.27 48.48 1.02
C GLY A 338 -18.19 48.20 2.08
N ILE A 339 -18.04 46.94 2.46
CA ILE A 339 -17.13 46.43 3.53
C ILE A 339 -15.68 46.81 3.28
N PHE A 340 -15.27 46.94 2.01
CA PHE A 340 -13.90 47.33 1.62
C PHE A 340 -13.50 48.76 2.03
N LYS A 341 -14.46 49.63 2.32
CA LYS A 341 -14.18 51.01 2.76
C LYS A 341 -13.56 51.05 4.15
N LYS A 342 -13.83 50.09 5.01
CA LYS A 342 -13.33 50.01 6.41
C LYS A 342 -11.98 49.32 6.56
N LEU A 343 -11.43 48.70 5.52
CA LEU A 343 -10.16 47.97 5.59
C LEU A 343 -8.95 48.92 5.61
N LYS A 344 -7.88 48.50 6.30
CA LYS A 344 -6.57 49.19 6.30
C LYS A 344 -5.96 49.23 4.90
N PHE A 345 -5.12 50.21 4.61
CA PHE A 345 -4.49 50.38 3.29
C PHE A 345 -3.78 49.12 2.79
N SER A 346 -3.03 48.43 3.65
CA SER A 346 -2.33 47.16 3.32
C SER A 346 -3.30 46.07 2.84
N SER A 347 -4.42 45.88 3.53
CA SER A 347 -5.45 44.88 3.16
C SER A 347 -6.16 45.24 1.84
N LYS A 348 -6.41 46.54 1.61
CA LYS A 348 -6.96 47.03 0.35
C LYS A 348 -5.98 46.78 -0.81
N TRP A 349 -4.69 46.99 -0.58
CA TRP A 349 -3.65 46.75 -1.57
C TRP A 349 -3.57 45.26 -1.95
N ASN A 350 -3.53 44.37 -0.95
CA ASN A 350 -3.46 42.95 -1.17
C ASN A 350 -4.70 42.41 -1.90
N LEU A 351 -5.89 42.80 -1.50
CA LEU A 351 -7.15 42.43 -2.20
C LEU A 351 -7.14 42.91 -3.64
N ARG A 352 -6.70 44.15 -3.87
CA ARG A 352 -6.62 44.68 -5.25
C ARG A 352 -5.61 43.90 -6.09
N ASP A 353 -4.49 43.47 -5.53
CA ASP A 353 -3.52 42.65 -6.24
C ASP A 353 -4.09 41.23 -6.54
N MET A 354 -4.82 40.64 -5.61
CA MET A 354 -5.54 39.36 -5.83
C MET A 354 -6.53 39.47 -7.00
N PHE A 355 -7.36 40.49 -7.03
CA PHE A 355 -8.32 40.69 -8.12
C PHE A 355 -7.68 41.05 -9.46
N ARG A 356 -6.52 41.72 -9.44
CA ARG A 356 -5.76 42.02 -10.63
C ARG A 356 -5.09 40.81 -11.25
N ASN A 357 -4.58 39.89 -10.40
CA ASN A 357 -3.87 38.69 -10.81
C ASN A 357 -4.72 37.43 -10.60
N LYS A 358 -5.94 37.40 -11.16
CA LYS A 358 -6.93 36.34 -10.95
C LYS A 358 -6.37 34.92 -11.09
N ILE A 359 -5.60 34.66 -12.16
CA ILE A 359 -5.03 33.32 -12.41
C ILE A 359 -4.13 32.90 -11.25
N ARG A 360 -3.22 33.76 -10.81
CA ARG A 360 -2.30 33.49 -9.70
C ARG A 360 -3.04 33.24 -8.39
N THR A 361 -4.08 34.03 -8.14
CA THR A 361 -4.90 33.89 -6.93
C THR A 361 -5.70 32.57 -6.94
N ILE A 362 -6.36 32.24 -8.06
CA ILE A 362 -7.09 30.98 -8.23
C ILE A 362 -6.15 29.80 -8.09
N THR A 363 -4.97 29.85 -8.71
CA THR A 363 -3.96 28.79 -8.60
C THR A 363 -3.52 28.56 -7.16
N GLY A 364 -3.28 29.65 -6.41
CA GLY A 364 -2.92 29.57 -5.00
C GLY A 364 -4.05 28.99 -4.14
N ILE A 365 -5.29 29.43 -4.36
CA ILE A 365 -6.47 28.91 -3.64
C ILE A 365 -6.67 27.41 -3.94
N VAL A 366 -6.66 27.01 -5.22
CA VAL A 366 -6.83 25.61 -5.62
C VAL A 366 -5.72 24.74 -5.03
N GLY A 367 -4.46 25.21 -5.05
CA GLY A 367 -3.34 24.49 -4.46
C GLY A 367 -3.50 24.27 -2.95
N ILE A 368 -3.82 25.36 -2.21
CA ILE A 368 -4.02 25.27 -0.76
C ILE A 368 -5.24 24.42 -0.41
N THR A 369 -6.37 24.61 -1.12
CA THR A 369 -7.58 23.82 -0.90
C THR A 369 -7.31 22.33 -1.18
N GLY A 370 -6.61 22.01 -2.26
CA GLY A 370 -6.20 20.66 -2.56
C GLY A 370 -5.36 20.03 -1.45
N CYS A 371 -4.36 20.76 -0.94
CA CYS A 371 -3.54 20.28 0.18
C CYS A 371 -4.30 20.15 1.51
N CYS A 372 -5.38 20.92 1.73
CA CYS A 372 -6.18 20.83 2.96
C CYS A 372 -7.27 19.77 2.89
N MET A 373 -7.63 19.28 1.69
CA MET A 373 -8.59 18.19 1.50
C MET A 373 -7.93 16.80 1.59
N LEU A 374 -6.63 16.76 1.61
CA LEU A 374 -5.80 15.59 1.82
C LEU A 374 -5.52 15.37 3.30
#